data_d6208e40294584e6100bb174649494b1
#
_entry.id   d6208e40294584e6100bb174649494b1
#
_cell.length_a   1.000
_cell.length_b   1.000
_cell.length_c   1.000
_cell.angle_alpha   90.00
_cell.angle_beta   90.00
_cell.angle_gamma   90.00
#
_symmetry.space_group_name_H-M   'P 1'
#
loop_
_entity.id
_entity.type
_entity.pdbx_description
1 polymer ?
#
loop_
_entity_poly.entity_id
_entity_poly.type
_entity_poly.pdbx_seq_one_letter_code
_entity_poly.pdbx_strand_id
1 'polypeptide(L)'
;RFESANTQKGKIMFKKLAMTGGAVALLSALTVGVPVFSYARCGYDWVRGSANDAVPVEWELKRARQMIADLKPEIADNAKRIAREKVQVTRLETQLSENESRLAKTEDDIERLTADLSKNNDRYTYNGRHYTVSQVKSDLGNRFKRFKTRRATADKLQSMLTARKASLRAAEEQMDVMLSARRQLQVEVENL
;
A
#
# COMPACT_ATOMS: atom_id res chain seq x y z
N ARG A 1 44.27 -29.73 -0.37
CA ARG A 1 44.08 -28.72 0.73
C ARG A 1 43.47 -27.42 0.19
N PHE A 2 42.55 -27.47 -0.79
CA PHE A 2 41.87 -26.29 -1.37
C PHE A 2 40.35 -26.44 -1.55
N GLU A 3 39.71 -27.47 -0.95
CA GLU A 3 38.29 -27.77 -1.21
C GLU A 3 37.34 -27.43 -0.06
N SER A 4 37.84 -27.00 1.10
CA SER A 4 37.02 -26.73 2.28
C SER A 4 36.57 -25.26 2.48
N ALA A 5 37.07 -24.32 1.66
CA ALA A 5 36.79 -22.89 1.82
C ALA A 5 35.51 -22.40 1.08
N ASN A 6 35.01 -23.17 0.12
CA ASN A 6 33.88 -22.74 -0.72
C ASN A 6 32.50 -23.16 -0.17
N THR A 7 32.46 -24.18 0.67
CA THR A 7 31.22 -24.67 1.28
C THR A 7 30.71 -23.78 2.44
N GLN A 8 31.59 -23.06 3.09
CA GLN A 8 31.23 -22.16 4.20
C GLN A 8 30.61 -20.85 3.70
N LYS A 9 31.04 -20.30 2.56
CA LYS A 9 30.47 -19.06 1.99
C LYS A 9 29.03 -19.23 1.52
N GLY A 10 28.66 -20.38 0.97
CA GLY A 10 27.29 -20.69 0.56
C GLY A 10 26.31 -20.77 1.75
N LYS A 11 26.73 -21.37 2.87
CA LYS A 11 25.86 -21.48 4.07
C LYS A 11 25.58 -20.14 4.76
N ILE A 12 26.51 -19.20 4.71
CA ILE A 12 26.34 -17.87 5.32
C ILE A 12 25.44 -17.00 4.47
N MET A 13 25.49 -17.11 3.12
CA MET A 13 24.58 -16.39 2.24
C MET A 13 23.13 -16.90 2.33
N PHE A 14 22.93 -18.21 2.41
CA PHE A 14 21.57 -18.78 2.59
C PHE A 14 20.96 -18.43 3.95
N LYS A 15 21.75 -18.34 5.03
CA LYS A 15 21.25 -17.90 6.35
C LYS A 15 20.84 -16.43 6.36
N LYS A 16 21.50 -15.54 5.62
CA LYS A 16 21.15 -14.13 5.53
C LYS A 16 19.92 -13.89 4.63
N LEU A 17 19.73 -14.73 3.61
CA LEU A 17 18.53 -14.64 2.73
C LEU A 17 17.28 -15.18 3.43
N ALA A 18 17.40 -16.18 4.28
CA ALA A 18 16.29 -16.72 5.05
C ALA A 18 15.81 -15.76 6.17
N MET A 19 16.68 -14.91 6.71
CA MET A 19 16.31 -13.93 7.75
C MET A 19 15.60 -12.70 7.21
N THR A 20 15.84 -12.31 5.96
CA THR A 20 15.15 -11.17 5.34
C THR A 20 13.77 -11.56 4.78
N GLY A 21 13.57 -12.80 4.33
CA GLY A 21 12.26 -13.32 3.90
C GLY A 21 11.27 -13.51 5.05
N GLY A 22 11.75 -13.89 6.24
CA GLY A 22 10.92 -14.11 7.43
C GLY A 22 10.35 -12.81 8.04
N ALA A 23 11.10 -11.71 7.98
CA ALA A 23 10.65 -10.43 8.54
C ALA A 23 9.55 -9.76 7.70
N VAL A 24 9.58 -9.93 6.38
CA VAL A 24 8.53 -9.39 5.49
C VAL A 24 7.24 -10.22 5.59
N ALA A 25 7.35 -11.54 5.79
CA ALA A 25 6.17 -12.40 5.99
C ALA A 25 5.49 -12.16 7.35
N LEU A 26 6.25 -11.81 8.40
CA LEU A 26 5.68 -11.50 9.72
C LEU A 26 5.03 -10.12 9.78
N LEU A 27 5.49 -9.15 8.99
CA LEU A 27 4.87 -7.83 8.90
C LEU A 27 3.55 -7.83 8.10
N SER A 28 3.39 -8.75 7.15
CA SER A 28 2.13 -8.92 6.43
C SER A 28 1.05 -9.64 7.26
N ALA A 29 1.44 -10.47 8.23
CA ALA A 29 0.51 -11.14 9.14
C ALA A 29 -0.07 -10.21 10.22
N LEU A 30 0.60 -9.09 10.54
CA LEU A 30 0.14 -8.12 11.54
C LEU A 30 -0.84 -7.07 11.00
N THR A 31 -0.97 -6.93 9.67
CA THR A 31 -1.86 -5.96 9.03
C THR A 31 -3.19 -6.57 8.55
N VAL A 32 -3.27 -7.89 8.43
CA VAL A 32 -4.50 -8.60 8.11
C VAL A 32 -5.04 -9.18 9.40
N GLY A 33 -5.99 -8.48 10.03
CA GLY A 33 -6.61 -8.90 11.27
C GLY A 33 -7.12 -10.35 11.22
N VAL A 34 -6.54 -11.19 12.05
CA VAL A 34 -6.73 -12.64 12.16
C VAL A 34 -8.19 -13.11 12.44
N PRO A 35 -9.19 -12.27 12.81
CA PRO A 35 -10.52 -12.79 13.12
C PRO A 35 -11.35 -13.20 11.89
N VAL A 36 -11.07 -12.69 10.69
CA VAL A 36 -11.95 -12.93 9.53
C VAL A 36 -11.86 -14.36 8.98
N PHE A 37 -10.67 -14.97 9.02
CA PHE A 37 -10.50 -16.39 8.65
C PHE A 37 -11.22 -17.33 9.63
N SER A 38 -11.38 -16.91 10.88
CA SER A 38 -12.14 -17.65 11.89
C SER A 38 -13.64 -17.72 11.55
N TYR A 39 -14.21 -16.61 11.07
CA TYR A 39 -15.64 -16.54 10.72
C TYR A 39 -15.98 -17.28 9.42
N ALA A 40 -15.12 -17.20 8.39
CA ALA A 40 -15.31 -17.94 7.15
C ALA A 40 -15.20 -19.46 7.37
N ARG A 41 -14.29 -19.87 8.27
CA ARG A 41 -14.11 -21.29 8.63
C ARG A 41 -15.23 -21.79 9.53
N CYS A 42 -15.73 -20.96 10.44
CA CYS A 42 -16.86 -21.29 11.31
C CYS A 42 -18.16 -21.50 10.51
N GLY A 43 -18.41 -20.68 9.47
CA GLY A 43 -19.56 -20.86 8.56
C GLY A 43 -19.47 -22.15 7.73
N TYR A 44 -18.26 -22.55 7.32
CA TYR A 44 -18.05 -23.76 6.51
C TYR A 44 -18.12 -25.05 7.36
N ASP A 45 -17.58 -25.04 8.58
CA ASP A 45 -17.64 -26.18 9.51
C ASP A 45 -19.05 -26.37 10.07
N TRP A 46 -19.85 -25.32 10.15
CA TRP A 46 -21.22 -25.39 10.61
C TRP A 46 -22.15 -26.09 9.62
N VAL A 47 -22.04 -25.80 8.32
CA VAL A 47 -22.79 -26.52 7.24
C VAL A 47 -22.46 -28.02 7.19
N ARG A 48 -21.26 -28.39 7.67
CA ARG A 48 -20.83 -29.81 7.70
C ARG A 48 -21.15 -30.53 8.99
N GLY A 49 -21.43 -29.77 10.08
CA GLY A 49 -21.71 -30.31 11.42
C GLY A 49 -23.16 -30.63 11.72
N SER A 50 -24.10 -30.27 10.83
CA SER A 50 -25.56 -30.52 11.03
C SER A 50 -26.02 -31.98 10.91
N ALA A 51 -25.08 -32.94 10.95
CA ALA A 51 -25.40 -34.33 10.85
C ALA A 51 -25.40 -35.09 12.19
N ASN A 52 -25.35 -34.41 13.34
CA ASN A 52 -25.43 -35.07 14.65
C ASN A 52 -26.53 -34.47 15.50
N ASP A 53 -27.60 -35.26 15.64
CA ASP A 53 -28.75 -35.09 16.52
C ASP A 53 -28.36 -34.59 17.93
N ALA A 54 -29.05 -33.52 18.37
CA ALA A 54 -29.36 -33.15 19.76
C ALA A 54 -29.10 -31.70 20.20
N VAL A 55 -28.86 -30.76 19.30
CA VAL A 55 -28.82 -29.34 19.71
C VAL A 55 -30.21 -28.71 19.51
N PRO A 56 -30.86 -28.14 20.53
CA PRO A 56 -32.16 -27.49 20.34
C PRO A 56 -32.06 -26.33 19.35
N VAL A 57 -33.00 -26.23 18.42
CA VAL A 57 -33.10 -25.19 17.37
C VAL A 57 -33.01 -23.75 18.02
N GLU A 58 -33.59 -23.59 19.20
CA GLU A 58 -33.54 -22.32 19.93
C GLU A 58 -32.10 -21.89 20.31
N TRP A 59 -31.22 -22.85 20.55
CA TRP A 59 -29.82 -22.55 20.88
C TRP A 59 -29.04 -22.14 19.61
N GLU A 60 -29.30 -22.76 18.48
CA GLU A 60 -28.71 -22.39 17.18
C GLU A 60 -29.17 -21.01 16.76
N LEU A 61 -30.46 -20.71 16.90
CA LEU A 61 -31.05 -19.40 16.65
C LEU A 61 -30.43 -18.30 17.54
N LYS A 62 -30.24 -18.59 18.83
CA LYS A 62 -29.60 -17.65 19.77
C LYS A 62 -28.14 -17.40 19.39
N ARG A 63 -27.41 -18.43 19.00
CA ARG A 63 -26.01 -18.34 18.54
C ARG A 63 -25.90 -17.52 17.25
N ALA A 64 -26.74 -17.76 16.25
CA ALA A 64 -26.75 -17.01 15.00
C ALA A 64 -27.05 -15.53 15.23
N ARG A 65 -28.03 -15.22 16.08
CA ARG A 65 -28.35 -13.82 16.48
C ARG A 65 -27.17 -13.14 17.18
N GLN A 66 -26.43 -13.85 18.03
CA GLN A 66 -25.25 -13.31 18.68
C GLN A 66 -24.14 -13.03 17.66
N MET A 67 -23.89 -13.95 16.71
CA MET A 67 -22.90 -13.73 15.65
C MET A 67 -23.24 -12.51 14.77
N ILE A 68 -24.52 -12.31 14.44
CA ILE A 68 -24.98 -11.10 13.73
C ILE A 68 -24.72 -9.85 14.54
N ALA A 69 -24.97 -9.90 15.85
CA ALA A 69 -24.73 -8.76 16.74
C ALA A 69 -23.23 -8.41 16.84
N ASP A 70 -22.37 -9.43 16.91
CA ASP A 70 -20.92 -9.28 16.98
C ASP A 70 -20.32 -8.74 15.67
N LEU A 71 -20.88 -9.12 14.49
CA LEU A 71 -20.44 -8.58 13.20
C LEU A 71 -20.75 -7.07 13.03
N LYS A 72 -21.76 -6.55 13.69
CA LYS A 72 -22.20 -5.14 13.53
C LYS A 72 -21.10 -4.13 13.88
N PRO A 73 -20.42 -4.21 15.06
CA PRO A 73 -19.32 -3.31 15.39
C PRO A 73 -18.11 -3.50 14.46
N GLU A 74 -17.78 -4.74 14.06
CA GLU A 74 -16.66 -5.01 13.15
C GLU A 74 -16.89 -4.38 11.77
N ILE A 75 -18.09 -4.50 11.21
CA ILE A 75 -18.49 -3.84 9.96
C ILE A 75 -18.35 -2.32 10.09
N ALA A 76 -18.81 -1.73 11.21
CA ALA A 76 -18.72 -0.30 11.43
C ALA A 76 -17.26 0.19 11.53
N ASP A 77 -16.41 -0.56 12.19
CA ASP A 77 -14.99 -0.20 12.34
C ASP A 77 -14.21 -0.39 11.03
N ASN A 78 -14.54 -1.43 10.26
CA ASN A 78 -13.95 -1.60 8.93
C ASN A 78 -14.40 -0.49 7.97
N ALA A 79 -15.67 -0.06 8.02
CA ALA A 79 -16.17 1.08 7.25
C ALA A 79 -15.42 2.37 7.57
N LYS A 80 -15.14 2.64 8.85
CA LYS A 80 -14.31 3.78 9.27
C LYS A 80 -12.89 3.67 8.75
N ARG A 81 -12.30 2.46 8.76
CA ARG A 81 -10.95 2.20 8.23
C ARG A 81 -10.90 2.46 6.72
N ILE A 82 -11.86 1.95 5.96
CA ILE A 82 -12.01 2.19 4.52
C ILE A 82 -12.10 3.69 4.23
N ALA A 83 -12.94 4.41 4.97
CA ALA A 83 -13.10 5.86 4.80
C ALA A 83 -11.77 6.62 5.04
N ARG A 84 -11.02 6.26 6.09
CA ARG A 84 -9.71 6.84 6.38
C ARG A 84 -8.69 6.52 5.28
N GLU A 85 -8.64 5.28 4.80
CA GLU A 85 -7.73 4.89 3.72
C GLU A 85 -8.06 5.61 2.41
N LYS A 86 -9.34 5.80 2.06
CA LYS A 86 -9.76 6.59 0.89
C LYS A 86 -9.24 8.02 0.95
N VAL A 87 -9.37 8.67 2.10
CA VAL A 87 -8.84 10.03 2.30
C VAL A 87 -7.31 10.06 2.13
N GLN A 88 -6.58 9.06 2.67
CA GLN A 88 -5.13 9.01 2.52
C GLN A 88 -4.70 8.76 1.08
N VAL A 89 -5.40 7.89 0.35
CA VAL A 89 -5.17 7.65 -1.08
C VAL A 89 -5.35 8.94 -1.88
N THR A 90 -6.48 9.64 -1.72
CA THR A 90 -6.74 10.90 -2.42
C THR A 90 -5.67 11.96 -2.10
N ARG A 91 -5.24 12.06 -0.84
CA ARG A 91 -4.18 12.98 -0.44
C ARG A 91 -2.86 12.66 -1.12
N LEU A 92 -2.47 11.38 -1.18
CA LEU A 92 -1.24 10.95 -1.84
C LEU A 92 -1.30 11.19 -3.36
N GLU A 93 -2.45 10.96 -3.99
CA GLU A 93 -2.66 11.25 -5.41
C GLU A 93 -2.47 12.74 -5.72
N THR A 94 -3.04 13.62 -4.90
CA THR A 94 -2.85 15.07 -5.04
C THR A 94 -1.39 15.46 -4.88
N GLN A 95 -0.71 14.96 -3.83
CA GLN A 95 0.70 15.25 -3.58
C GLN A 95 1.61 14.75 -4.72
N LEU A 96 1.32 13.56 -5.27
CA LEU A 96 2.06 13.01 -6.40
C LEU A 96 1.88 13.87 -7.63
N SER A 97 0.64 14.20 -8.00
CA SER A 97 0.32 15.05 -9.16
C SER A 97 0.97 16.43 -9.08
N GLU A 98 0.95 17.08 -7.90
CA GLU A 98 1.65 18.35 -7.69
C GLU A 98 3.17 18.22 -7.86
N ASN A 99 3.73 17.12 -7.34
CA ASN A 99 5.17 16.87 -7.44
C ASN A 99 5.58 16.60 -8.89
N GLU A 100 4.82 15.82 -9.64
CA GLU A 100 5.03 15.54 -11.06
C GLU A 100 4.93 16.81 -11.91
N SER A 101 3.94 17.67 -11.64
CA SER A 101 3.83 18.97 -12.30
C SER A 101 5.06 19.86 -12.07
N ARG A 102 5.59 19.86 -10.83
CA ARG A 102 6.82 20.62 -10.50
C ARG A 102 8.06 19.97 -11.11
N LEU A 103 8.10 18.65 -11.25
CA LEU A 103 9.16 17.94 -11.96
C LEU A 103 9.20 18.32 -13.42
N ALA A 104 8.07 18.23 -14.12
CA ALA A 104 7.97 18.60 -15.54
C ALA A 104 8.48 20.03 -15.79
N LYS A 105 8.02 21.01 -15.00
CA LYS A 105 8.51 22.41 -15.11
C LYS A 105 10.01 22.54 -14.87
N THR A 106 10.57 21.75 -13.95
CA THR A 106 12.01 21.79 -13.66
C THR A 106 12.80 21.14 -14.79
N GLU A 107 12.26 20.10 -15.41
CA GLU A 107 12.84 19.39 -16.56
C GLU A 107 12.88 20.32 -17.78
N ASP A 108 11.77 20.97 -18.13
CA ASP A 108 11.70 21.97 -19.19
C ASP A 108 12.73 23.11 -18.98
N ASP A 109 12.87 23.58 -17.74
CA ASP A 109 13.86 24.61 -17.41
C ASP A 109 15.31 24.11 -17.58
N ILE A 110 15.58 22.87 -17.19
CA ILE A 110 16.90 22.22 -17.36
C ILE A 110 17.23 22.05 -18.84
N GLU A 111 16.27 21.57 -19.64
CA GLU A 111 16.43 21.39 -21.08
C GLU A 111 16.71 22.73 -21.77
N ARG A 112 15.92 23.76 -21.47
CA ARG A 112 16.11 25.10 -22.01
C ARG A 112 17.48 25.67 -21.68
N LEU A 113 17.90 25.63 -20.41
CA LEU A 113 19.21 26.13 -20.00
C LEU A 113 20.36 25.33 -20.63
N THR A 114 20.19 24.03 -20.81
CA THR A 114 21.17 23.18 -21.46
C THR A 114 21.30 23.52 -22.94
N ALA A 115 20.16 23.70 -23.63
CA ALA A 115 20.13 24.13 -25.02
C ALA A 115 20.75 25.52 -25.21
N ASP A 116 20.50 26.46 -24.31
CA ASP A 116 21.11 27.77 -24.37
C ASP A 116 22.62 27.70 -24.17
N LEU A 117 23.09 26.92 -23.21
CA LEU A 117 24.54 26.74 -22.97
C LEU A 117 25.26 26.08 -24.15
N SER A 118 24.57 25.26 -24.96
CA SER A 118 25.16 24.65 -26.18
C SER A 118 25.45 25.65 -27.28
N LYS A 119 24.81 26.84 -27.26
CA LYS A 119 25.04 27.94 -28.22
C LYS A 119 26.37 28.68 -28.01
N ASN A 120 27.08 28.40 -26.92
CA ASN A 120 28.39 28.96 -26.57
C ASN A 120 28.44 30.52 -26.58
N ASN A 121 27.36 31.17 -26.13
CA ASN A 121 27.33 32.61 -26.00
C ASN A 121 28.11 33.06 -24.76
N ASP A 122 28.78 34.22 -24.83
CA ASP A 122 29.52 34.80 -23.70
C ASP A 122 28.59 35.29 -22.58
N ARG A 123 27.37 35.68 -22.92
CA ARG A 123 26.35 36.20 -22.00
C ARG A 123 24.97 35.67 -22.36
N TYR A 124 24.16 35.47 -21.33
CA TYR A 124 22.76 35.03 -21.43
C TYR A 124 21.84 36.08 -20.82
N THR A 125 20.69 36.30 -21.42
CA THR A 125 19.69 37.26 -20.90
C THR A 125 18.39 36.52 -20.60
N TYR A 126 17.96 36.51 -19.33
CA TYR A 126 16.71 35.97 -18.87
C TYR A 126 15.93 37.05 -18.09
N ASN A 127 14.68 37.26 -18.48
CA ASN A 127 13.80 38.25 -17.85
C ASN A 127 14.44 39.68 -17.74
N GLY A 128 15.17 40.09 -18.77
CA GLY A 128 15.85 41.41 -18.82
C GLY A 128 17.12 41.51 -17.97
N ARG A 129 17.60 40.42 -17.37
CA ARG A 129 18.85 40.38 -16.60
C ARG A 129 19.92 39.59 -17.34
N HIS A 130 21.16 40.10 -17.25
CA HIS A 130 22.32 39.46 -17.87
C HIS A 130 22.99 38.48 -16.91
N TYR A 131 23.38 37.34 -17.40
CA TYR A 131 24.05 36.29 -16.65
C TYR A 131 25.31 35.82 -17.39
N THR A 132 26.36 35.53 -16.65
CA THR A 132 27.55 34.89 -17.18
C THR A 132 27.36 33.39 -17.39
N VAL A 133 28.18 32.78 -18.24
CA VAL A 133 28.20 31.32 -18.44
C VAL A 133 28.32 30.54 -17.12
N SER A 134 29.20 31.03 -16.22
CA SER A 134 29.42 30.41 -14.90
C SER A 134 28.16 30.46 -14.02
N GLN A 135 27.44 31.59 -14.02
CA GLN A 135 26.18 31.68 -13.26
C GLN A 135 25.11 30.76 -13.80
N VAL A 136 24.97 30.66 -15.13
CA VAL A 136 23.98 29.75 -15.75
C VAL A 136 24.35 28.29 -15.46
N LYS A 137 25.62 27.89 -15.56
CA LYS A 137 26.08 26.54 -15.20
C LYS A 137 25.83 26.20 -13.74
N SER A 138 26.06 27.17 -12.84
CA SER A 138 25.79 27.00 -11.40
C SER A 138 24.30 26.81 -11.12
N ASP A 139 23.45 27.64 -11.75
CA ASP A 139 21.97 27.49 -11.60
C ASP A 139 21.48 26.16 -12.17
N LEU A 140 21.96 25.77 -13.34
CA LEU A 140 21.66 24.45 -13.94
C LEU A 140 22.03 23.30 -12.99
N GLY A 141 23.22 23.34 -12.40
CA GLY A 141 23.66 22.34 -11.43
C GLY A 141 22.75 22.26 -10.20
N ASN A 142 22.29 23.42 -9.70
CA ASN A 142 21.36 23.49 -8.57
C ASN A 142 19.95 23.00 -8.94
N ARG A 143 19.47 23.31 -10.16
CA ARG A 143 18.19 22.77 -10.67
C ARG A 143 18.25 21.25 -10.81
N PHE A 144 19.34 20.73 -11.34
CA PHE A 144 19.53 19.29 -11.49
C PHE A 144 19.55 18.54 -10.15
N LYS A 145 20.22 19.11 -9.13
CA LYS A 145 20.19 18.53 -7.77
C LYS A 145 18.76 18.51 -7.21
N ARG A 146 18.01 19.60 -7.36
CA ARG A 146 16.61 19.68 -6.92
C ARG A 146 15.70 18.70 -7.69
N PHE A 147 15.92 18.58 -8.99
CA PHE A 147 15.21 17.61 -9.83
C PHE A 147 15.39 16.17 -9.33
N LYS A 148 16.65 15.75 -9.07
CA LYS A 148 16.94 14.41 -8.53
C LYS A 148 16.25 14.15 -7.21
N THR A 149 16.27 15.11 -6.29
CA THR A 149 15.61 14.98 -4.99
C THR A 149 14.09 14.87 -5.14
N ARG A 150 13.49 15.70 -6.00
CA ARG A 150 12.04 15.64 -6.28
C ARG A 150 11.65 14.35 -6.97
N ARG A 151 12.48 13.85 -7.89
CA ARG A 151 12.24 12.56 -8.56
C ARG A 151 12.19 11.42 -7.55
N ALA A 152 13.17 11.35 -6.66
CA ALA A 152 13.17 10.36 -5.58
C ALA A 152 11.96 10.49 -4.63
N THR A 153 11.48 11.73 -4.42
CA THR A 153 10.25 11.96 -3.65
C THR A 153 9.01 11.45 -4.39
N ALA A 154 8.91 11.69 -5.70
CA ALA A 154 7.81 11.18 -6.53
C ALA A 154 7.78 9.65 -6.52
N ASP A 155 8.92 9.00 -6.71
CA ASP A 155 9.04 7.53 -6.68
C ASP A 155 8.59 6.96 -5.33
N LYS A 156 8.94 7.63 -4.22
CA LYS A 156 8.49 7.25 -2.88
C LYS A 156 6.98 7.44 -2.70
N LEU A 157 6.42 8.57 -3.14
CA LEU A 157 4.98 8.83 -3.09
C LEU A 157 4.20 7.80 -3.91
N GLN A 158 4.69 7.45 -5.10
CA GLN A 158 4.11 6.43 -5.96
C GLN A 158 4.10 5.05 -5.27
N SER A 159 5.19 4.66 -4.63
CA SER A 159 5.28 3.41 -3.87
C SER A 159 4.29 3.39 -2.70
N MET A 160 4.20 4.50 -1.96
CA MET A 160 3.25 4.64 -0.85
C MET A 160 1.79 4.58 -1.34
N LEU A 161 1.49 5.23 -2.47
CA LEU A 161 0.16 5.21 -3.09
C LEU A 161 -0.23 3.80 -3.49
N THR A 162 0.66 3.06 -4.14
CA THR A 162 0.45 1.66 -4.53
C THR A 162 0.15 0.78 -3.32
N ALA A 163 0.93 0.90 -2.25
CA ALA A 163 0.72 0.15 -1.01
C ALA A 163 -0.63 0.50 -0.34
N ARG A 164 -1.00 1.79 -0.31
CA ARG A 164 -2.28 2.24 0.26
C ARG A 164 -3.48 1.77 -0.55
N LYS A 165 -3.39 1.81 -1.89
CA LYS A 165 -4.45 1.27 -2.76
C LYS A 165 -4.63 -0.23 -2.55
N ALA A 166 -3.56 -0.99 -2.38
CA ALA A 166 -3.64 -2.41 -2.06
C ALA A 166 -4.30 -2.67 -0.69
N SER A 167 -3.94 -1.88 0.34
CA SER A 167 -4.56 -1.95 1.66
C SER A 167 -6.05 -1.60 1.62
N LEU A 168 -6.42 -0.57 0.86
CA LEU A 168 -7.82 -0.17 0.67
C LEU A 168 -8.63 -1.30 0.03
N ARG A 169 -8.12 -1.88 -1.07
CA ARG A 169 -8.77 -3.00 -1.75
C ARG A 169 -8.98 -4.19 -0.80
N ALA A 170 -7.96 -4.57 -0.05
CA ALA A 170 -8.07 -5.66 0.93
C ALA A 170 -9.13 -5.37 2.01
N ALA A 171 -9.24 -4.12 2.46
CA ALA A 171 -10.26 -3.71 3.43
C ALA A 171 -11.68 -3.72 2.82
N GLU A 172 -11.83 -3.35 1.55
CA GLU A 172 -13.10 -3.42 0.81
C GLU A 172 -13.54 -4.87 0.60
N GLU A 173 -12.64 -5.75 0.17
CA GLU A 173 -12.88 -7.20 0.03
C GLU A 173 -13.30 -7.82 1.38
N GLN A 174 -12.62 -7.44 2.47
CA GLN A 174 -12.99 -7.87 3.81
C GLN A 174 -14.39 -7.39 4.21
N MET A 175 -14.77 -6.16 3.85
CA MET A 175 -16.10 -5.63 4.08
C MET A 175 -17.16 -6.45 3.36
N ASP A 176 -16.95 -6.79 2.10
CA ASP A 176 -17.89 -7.57 1.30
C ASP A 176 -18.10 -8.97 1.86
N VAL A 177 -17.03 -9.60 2.36
CA VAL A 177 -17.11 -10.91 3.05
C VAL A 177 -17.94 -10.80 4.32
N MET A 178 -17.71 -9.78 5.17
CA MET A 178 -18.48 -9.60 6.40
C MET A 178 -19.96 -9.30 6.13
N LEU A 179 -20.27 -8.48 5.13
CA LEU A 179 -21.64 -8.17 4.72
C LEU A 179 -22.36 -9.41 4.15
N SER A 180 -21.62 -10.24 3.41
CA SER A 180 -22.16 -11.49 2.87
C SER A 180 -22.44 -12.52 3.98
N ALA A 181 -21.51 -12.69 4.90
CA ALA A 181 -21.68 -13.54 6.08
C ALA A 181 -22.88 -13.11 6.93
N ARG A 182 -22.99 -11.80 7.17
CA ARG A 182 -24.15 -11.26 7.91
C ARG A 182 -25.48 -11.55 7.21
N ARG A 183 -25.55 -11.35 5.87
CA ARG A 183 -26.77 -11.66 5.09
C ARG A 183 -27.11 -13.13 5.15
N GLN A 184 -26.14 -14.02 5.03
CA GLN A 184 -26.34 -15.46 5.11
C GLN A 184 -26.90 -15.88 6.47
N LEU A 185 -26.30 -15.40 7.56
CA LEU A 185 -26.80 -15.66 8.92
C LEU A 185 -28.21 -15.12 9.14
N GLN A 186 -28.54 -13.96 8.54
CA GLN A 186 -29.88 -13.38 8.61
C GLN A 186 -30.93 -14.27 7.94
N VAL A 187 -30.67 -14.73 6.72
CA VAL A 187 -31.56 -15.66 5.99
C VAL A 187 -31.74 -16.96 6.78
N GLU A 188 -30.69 -17.45 7.40
CA GLU A 188 -30.74 -18.68 8.19
C GLU A 188 -31.60 -18.52 9.45
N VAL A 189 -31.47 -17.37 10.17
CA VAL A 189 -32.33 -17.02 11.31
C VAL A 189 -33.80 -16.87 10.91
N GLU A 190 -34.09 -16.47 9.66
CA GLU A 190 -35.47 -16.32 9.15
C GLU A 190 -36.09 -17.64 8.70
N ASN A 191 -35.26 -18.66 8.37
CA ASN A 191 -35.71 -19.97 7.89
C ASN A 191 -35.83 -21.02 8.99
N LEU A 192 -35.36 -20.74 10.22
CA LEU A 192 -35.51 -21.59 11.41
C LEU A 192 -36.76 -21.23 12.21
#